data_0512e317938d3c6c1846759fd9ed3f6f
#
_entry.id   0512e317938d3c6c1846759fd9ed3f6f
#
_cell.length_a   1.000
_cell.length_b   1.000
_cell.length_c   1.000
_cell.angle_alpha   90.00
_cell.angle_beta   90.00
_cell.angle_gamma   90.00
#
_symmetry.space_group_name_H-M   'P 1'
#
loop_
_entity.id
_entity.type
_entity.pdbx_description
1 polymer ?
#
loop_
_entity_poly.entity_id
_entity_poly.type
_entity_poly.pdbx_seq_one_letter_code
_entity_poly.pdbx_strand_id
1 'polypeptide(L)'
;MLETNEDNSPEESTQASNSENTDLVQLNFEETRVLGSLIEKELTTPEYYPMSLNGLVNACNQKNNRLPKTSLDEDEVNQAIEGLRVKRLVHRVDLVGSRVPKFQHNAEKELDLIKAERSLIAELLNRGPQTSGELNNRADRMFEFDGLEDVEDTLTDMMERSPSLVGIMEARPGQKESRWFHKLAPPPQLEELKDGSAVYLPAPDQRFEKVDGVLSEFKDLKEEVEALRYQVRDLTNDFREFRKQFE
;
A
#
# COMPACT_ATOMS: atom_id res chain seq x y z
N MET A 1 -5.49 41.15 62.39
CA MET A 1 -5.96 41.65 61.13
C MET A 1 -4.78 41.78 60.18
N LEU A 2 -4.62 40.80 59.35
CA LEU A 2 -3.80 40.86 58.13
C LEU A 2 -4.27 39.72 57.25
N GLU A 3 -5.03 40.05 56.21
CA GLU A 3 -5.55 39.16 55.19
C GLU A 3 -4.41 38.76 54.29
N THR A 4 -4.22 37.45 54.09
CA THR A 4 -3.33 36.89 53.07
C THR A 4 -4.17 36.50 51.86
N ASN A 5 -3.98 37.24 50.78
CA ASN A 5 -4.52 36.89 49.45
C ASN A 5 -3.81 35.66 48.92
N GLU A 6 -4.58 34.60 48.70
CA GLU A 6 -4.16 33.46 47.88
C GLU A 6 -4.42 33.77 46.41
N ASP A 7 -3.32 33.88 45.67
CA ASP A 7 -3.29 34.00 44.23
C ASP A 7 -3.52 32.65 43.60
N ASN A 8 -4.73 32.44 43.04
CA ASN A 8 -5.14 31.18 42.42
C ASN A 8 -5.09 31.35 40.89
N SER A 9 -3.91 31.12 40.31
CA SER A 9 -3.74 31.05 38.88
C SER A 9 -4.14 29.64 38.36
N PRO A 10 -5.06 29.49 37.39
CA PRO A 10 -5.36 28.20 36.81
C PRO A 10 -4.24 27.78 35.85
N GLU A 11 -3.63 26.64 36.12
CA GLU A 11 -2.75 25.95 35.19
C GLU A 11 -3.56 25.53 33.95
N GLU A 12 -3.34 26.21 32.84
CA GLU A 12 -3.77 25.79 31.52
C GLU A 12 -3.03 24.49 31.13
N SER A 13 -3.65 23.36 31.40
CA SER A 13 -3.22 22.08 30.85
C SER A 13 -3.48 22.08 29.34
N THR A 14 -2.47 22.41 28.56
CA THR A 14 -2.45 22.19 27.11
C THR A 14 -2.50 20.71 26.83
N GLN A 15 -3.71 20.17 26.70
CA GLN A 15 -3.91 18.88 26.09
C GLN A 15 -3.58 19.01 24.60
N ALA A 16 -2.37 18.63 24.22
CA ALA A 16 -2.04 18.34 22.85
C ALA A 16 -2.92 17.18 22.40
N SER A 17 -4.03 17.49 21.75
CA SER A 17 -4.82 16.52 21.00
C SER A 17 -3.98 15.99 19.86
N ASN A 18 -3.28 14.87 20.11
CA ASN A 18 -2.83 13.99 19.05
C ASN A 18 -4.10 13.51 18.34
N SER A 19 -4.48 14.17 17.27
CA SER A 19 -5.40 13.61 16.29
C SER A 19 -4.62 12.47 15.61
N GLU A 20 -4.71 11.27 16.19
CA GLU A 20 -4.28 10.05 15.52
C GLU A 20 -5.04 9.99 14.19
N ASN A 21 -4.27 10.08 13.12
CA ASN A 21 -4.77 9.95 11.76
C ASN A 21 -5.33 8.52 11.64
N THR A 22 -6.65 8.40 11.77
CA THR A 22 -7.41 7.14 11.79
C THR A 22 -7.57 6.56 10.38
N ASP A 23 -6.87 7.10 9.39
CA ASP A 23 -6.94 6.61 8.02
C ASP A 23 -6.10 5.34 7.87
N LEU A 24 -6.75 4.28 7.37
CA LEU A 24 -6.09 3.03 7.03
C LEU A 24 -4.96 3.28 6.01
N VAL A 25 -3.78 2.72 6.30
CA VAL A 25 -2.64 2.80 5.39
C VAL A 25 -3.01 2.27 4.00
N GLN A 26 -2.66 3.03 2.96
CA GLN A 26 -2.94 2.65 1.57
C GLN A 26 -1.66 2.14 0.88
N LEU A 27 -1.78 0.98 0.25
CA LEU A 27 -0.72 0.28 -0.46
C LEU A 27 -0.96 0.37 -1.96
N ASN A 28 0.13 0.38 -2.72
CA ASN A 28 0.06 0.11 -4.14
C ASN A 28 0.08 -1.40 -4.43
N PHE A 29 0.01 -1.77 -5.70
CA PHE A 29 -0.06 -3.17 -6.10
C PHE A 29 1.21 -3.96 -5.73
N GLU A 30 2.39 -3.40 -5.97
CA GLU A 30 3.69 -4.02 -5.67
C GLU A 30 3.87 -4.18 -4.15
N GLU A 31 3.53 -3.14 -3.38
CA GLU A 31 3.53 -3.19 -1.91
C GLU A 31 2.57 -4.25 -1.37
N THR A 32 1.36 -4.33 -1.95
CA THR A 32 0.37 -5.36 -1.63
C THR A 32 0.92 -6.75 -1.84
N ARG A 33 1.58 -6.98 -3.00
CA ARG A 33 2.18 -8.25 -3.35
C ARG A 33 3.35 -8.62 -2.45
N VAL A 34 4.24 -7.69 -2.14
CA VAL A 34 5.40 -7.90 -1.25
C VAL A 34 4.93 -8.20 0.17
N LEU A 35 3.99 -7.43 0.72
CA LEU A 35 3.46 -7.64 2.06
C LEU A 35 2.75 -8.98 2.19
N GLY A 36 1.86 -9.30 1.25
CA GLY A 36 1.16 -10.59 1.21
C GLY A 36 2.12 -11.78 1.09
N SER A 37 3.19 -11.63 0.30
CA SER A 37 4.22 -12.67 0.18
C SER A 37 5.02 -12.85 1.46
N LEU A 38 5.38 -11.78 2.16
CA LEU A 38 6.09 -11.85 3.44
C LEU A 38 5.24 -12.55 4.51
N ILE A 39 3.97 -12.17 4.67
CA ILE A 39 3.07 -12.79 5.64
C ILE A 39 2.87 -14.28 5.31
N GLU A 40 2.61 -14.62 4.05
CA GLU A 40 2.48 -16.01 3.62
C GLU A 40 3.73 -16.83 3.98
N LYS A 41 4.94 -16.31 3.69
CA LYS A 41 6.18 -17.06 3.92
C LYS A 41 6.54 -17.19 5.41
N GLU A 42 6.22 -16.20 6.22
CA GLU A 42 6.32 -16.35 7.68
C GLU A 42 5.49 -17.53 8.18
N LEU A 43 4.25 -17.65 7.69
CA LEU A 43 3.30 -18.67 8.16
C LEU A 43 3.53 -20.06 7.55
N THR A 44 4.04 -20.14 6.30
CA THR A 44 4.16 -21.43 5.58
C THR A 44 5.58 -22.01 5.59
N THR A 45 6.60 -21.17 5.65
CA THR A 45 8.03 -21.56 5.55
C THR A 45 8.90 -20.73 6.48
N PRO A 46 8.65 -20.79 7.82
CA PRO A 46 9.34 -19.95 8.80
C PRO A 46 10.86 -20.17 8.82
N GLU A 47 11.34 -21.36 8.40
CA GLU A 47 12.77 -21.68 8.30
C GLU A 47 13.51 -20.83 7.25
N TYR A 48 12.79 -20.27 6.26
CA TYR A 48 13.35 -19.36 5.24
C TYR A 48 13.06 -17.88 5.51
N TYR A 49 12.45 -17.60 6.66
CA TYR A 49 12.08 -16.24 7.07
C TYR A 49 13.04 -15.72 8.17
N PRO A 50 13.46 -14.45 8.17
CA PRO A 50 13.18 -13.36 7.20
C PRO A 50 13.81 -13.57 5.82
N MET A 51 13.24 -12.92 4.79
CA MET A 51 13.58 -13.17 3.40
C MET A 51 14.59 -12.17 2.83
N SER A 52 15.49 -12.65 1.95
CA SER A 52 16.33 -11.77 1.13
C SER A 52 15.53 -11.13 -0.01
N LEU A 53 16.05 -10.07 -0.65
CA LEU A 53 15.44 -9.44 -1.82
C LEU A 53 15.15 -10.49 -2.93
N ASN A 54 16.14 -11.27 -3.32
CA ASN A 54 15.97 -12.33 -4.32
C ASN A 54 14.88 -13.35 -3.91
N GLY A 55 14.84 -13.74 -2.62
CA GLY A 55 13.78 -14.61 -2.10
C GLY A 55 12.39 -13.97 -2.25
N LEU A 56 12.26 -12.66 -2.02
CA LEU A 56 11.02 -11.92 -2.19
C LEU A 56 10.61 -11.79 -3.65
N VAL A 57 11.52 -11.48 -4.56
CA VAL A 57 11.26 -11.47 -6.01
C VAL A 57 10.67 -12.82 -6.45
N ASN A 58 11.30 -13.91 -6.04
CA ASN A 58 10.80 -15.26 -6.34
C ASN A 58 9.41 -15.51 -5.71
N ALA A 59 9.18 -15.06 -4.47
CA ALA A 59 7.90 -15.25 -3.79
C ALA A 59 6.78 -14.43 -4.42
N CYS A 60 7.05 -13.19 -4.84
CA CYS A 60 6.08 -12.33 -5.53
C CYS A 60 5.66 -12.91 -6.89
N ASN A 61 6.60 -13.51 -7.63
CA ASN A 61 6.41 -14.03 -8.98
C ASN A 61 6.04 -15.52 -9.05
N GLN A 62 5.62 -16.13 -7.94
CA GLN A 62 5.19 -17.54 -7.95
C GLN A 62 4.08 -17.78 -8.97
N LYS A 63 4.17 -18.88 -9.71
CA LYS A 63 3.16 -19.26 -10.71
C LYS A 63 1.81 -19.63 -10.08
N ASN A 64 1.84 -20.11 -8.84
CA ASN A 64 0.67 -20.50 -8.06
C ASN A 64 0.46 -19.53 -6.91
N ASN A 65 -0.76 -19.45 -6.42
CA ASN A 65 -1.14 -18.64 -5.26
C ASN A 65 -0.93 -17.13 -5.46
N ARG A 66 -0.91 -16.67 -6.71
CA ARG A 66 -0.84 -15.23 -7.09
C ARG A 66 -1.86 -14.93 -8.17
N LEU A 67 -2.66 -13.87 -7.93
CA LEU A 67 -3.60 -13.35 -8.90
C LEU A 67 -3.63 -11.82 -8.79
N PRO A 68 -3.37 -11.09 -9.89
CA PRO A 68 -2.81 -11.58 -11.15
C PRO A 68 -1.39 -12.15 -10.97
N LYS A 69 -0.94 -12.95 -11.95
CA LYS A 69 0.47 -13.37 -12.02
C LYS A 69 1.32 -12.18 -12.37
N THR A 70 2.50 -12.07 -11.77
CA THR A 70 3.44 -10.96 -11.95
C THR A 70 4.79 -11.45 -12.44
N SER A 71 5.59 -10.51 -12.94
CA SER A 71 6.99 -10.68 -13.31
C SER A 71 7.78 -9.48 -12.79
N LEU A 72 7.59 -9.15 -11.50
CA LEU A 72 8.27 -8.03 -10.84
C LEU A 72 9.78 -8.27 -10.83
N ASP A 73 10.55 -7.25 -11.18
CA ASP A 73 12.01 -7.29 -11.10
C ASP A 73 12.54 -6.91 -9.70
N GLU A 74 13.87 -6.93 -9.52
CA GLU A 74 14.48 -6.59 -8.24
C GLU A 74 14.26 -5.13 -7.85
N ASP A 75 14.24 -4.20 -8.81
CA ASP A 75 14.07 -2.78 -8.55
C ASP A 75 12.63 -2.47 -8.11
N GLU A 76 11.63 -3.06 -8.77
CA GLU A 76 10.21 -2.94 -8.41
C GLU A 76 9.94 -3.48 -7.00
N VAL A 77 10.47 -4.67 -6.69
CA VAL A 77 10.31 -5.26 -5.35
C VAL A 77 11.06 -4.43 -4.29
N ASN A 78 12.24 -3.91 -4.60
CA ASN A 78 12.99 -3.06 -3.67
C ASN A 78 12.28 -1.73 -3.42
N GLN A 79 11.68 -1.10 -4.44
CA GLN A 79 10.86 0.11 -4.27
C GLN A 79 9.64 -0.16 -3.39
N ALA A 80 8.97 -1.29 -3.59
CA ALA A 80 7.84 -1.71 -2.75
C ALA A 80 8.26 -1.95 -1.30
N ILE A 81 9.43 -2.56 -1.07
CA ILE A 81 9.99 -2.73 0.28
C ILE A 81 10.23 -1.35 0.93
N GLU A 82 10.84 -0.40 0.23
CA GLU A 82 11.09 0.93 0.78
C GLU A 82 9.78 1.68 1.08
N GLY A 83 8.77 1.59 0.22
CA GLY A 83 7.43 2.12 0.47
C GLY A 83 6.78 1.50 1.72
N LEU A 84 6.87 0.20 1.88
CA LEU A 84 6.37 -0.52 3.07
C LEU A 84 7.17 -0.17 4.34
N ARG A 85 8.47 0.12 4.23
CA ARG A 85 9.29 0.57 5.36
C ARG A 85 8.87 1.96 5.85
N VAL A 86 8.60 2.90 4.93
CA VAL A 86 8.05 4.22 5.28
C VAL A 86 6.71 4.07 6.01
N LYS A 87 5.89 3.10 5.61
CA LYS A 87 4.61 2.76 6.25
C LYS A 87 4.75 1.88 7.49
N ARG A 88 5.98 1.57 7.93
CA ARG A 88 6.33 0.71 9.08
C ARG A 88 5.86 -0.75 8.97
N LEU A 89 5.32 -1.16 7.84
CA LEU A 89 4.82 -2.52 7.59
C LEU A 89 5.90 -3.55 7.29
N VAL A 90 7.11 -3.09 6.94
CA VAL A 90 8.29 -3.93 6.71
C VAL A 90 9.52 -3.30 7.36
N HIS A 91 10.41 -4.12 7.90
CA HIS A 91 11.72 -3.67 8.35
C HIS A 91 12.83 -4.61 7.89
N ARG A 92 14.00 -4.02 7.75
CA ARG A 92 15.23 -4.74 7.43
C ARG A 92 15.80 -5.38 8.70
N VAL A 93 16.30 -6.59 8.55
CA VAL A 93 16.99 -7.35 9.59
C VAL A 93 18.36 -7.77 9.08
N ASP A 94 19.40 -7.38 9.81
CA ASP A 94 20.77 -7.79 9.51
C ASP A 94 21.13 -8.96 10.45
N LEU A 95 21.09 -10.18 9.91
CA LEU A 95 21.39 -11.39 10.69
C LEU A 95 22.89 -11.62 10.77
N VAL A 96 23.39 -12.01 11.95
CA VAL A 96 24.78 -12.37 12.17
C VAL A 96 25.16 -13.53 11.24
N GLY A 97 26.22 -13.33 10.44
CA GLY A 97 26.67 -14.31 9.45
C GLY A 97 25.98 -14.23 8.07
N SER A 98 24.94 -13.42 7.91
CA SER A 98 24.36 -13.14 6.59
C SER A 98 25.10 -12.04 5.87
N ARG A 99 25.44 -12.26 4.58
CA ARG A 99 26.10 -11.24 3.73
C ARG A 99 25.10 -10.30 3.06
N VAL A 100 23.81 -10.65 3.09
CA VAL A 100 22.74 -9.90 2.42
C VAL A 100 21.68 -9.47 3.43
N PRO A 101 21.08 -8.28 3.27
CA PRO A 101 20.01 -7.84 4.11
C PRO A 101 18.80 -8.76 3.96
N LYS A 102 18.05 -8.91 5.04
CA LYS A 102 16.80 -9.63 5.06
C LYS A 102 15.66 -8.70 5.45
N PHE A 103 14.45 -9.09 5.08
CA PHE A 103 13.24 -8.30 5.30
C PHE A 103 12.18 -9.14 6.00
N GLN A 104 11.49 -8.53 6.94
CA GLN A 104 10.32 -9.11 7.61
C GLN A 104 9.19 -8.10 7.70
N HIS A 105 7.96 -8.58 7.69
CA HIS A 105 6.81 -7.71 7.90
C HIS A 105 6.62 -7.39 9.39
N ASN A 106 5.83 -6.35 9.65
CA ASN A 106 5.41 -5.92 10.98
C ASN A 106 3.88 -5.77 11.04
N ALA A 107 3.15 -6.49 10.18
CA ALA A 107 1.70 -6.39 10.05
C ALA A 107 0.97 -6.78 11.34
N GLU A 108 1.52 -7.73 12.11
CA GLU A 108 0.99 -8.12 13.41
C GLU A 108 0.85 -6.91 14.35
N LYS A 109 1.88 -6.07 14.41
CA LYS A 109 1.93 -4.92 15.31
C LYS A 109 1.26 -3.67 14.73
N GLU A 110 1.52 -3.37 13.45
CA GLU A 110 1.05 -2.13 12.82
C GLU A 110 -0.43 -2.18 12.40
N LEU A 111 -0.97 -3.40 12.18
CA LEU A 111 -2.37 -3.62 11.81
C LEU A 111 -3.12 -4.38 12.92
N ASP A 112 -2.48 -4.65 14.05
CA ASP A 112 -3.04 -5.40 15.19
C ASP A 112 -3.70 -6.73 14.77
N LEU A 113 -2.95 -7.55 14.01
CA LEU A 113 -3.45 -8.79 13.41
C LEU A 113 -3.02 -10.02 14.20
N ILE A 114 -3.96 -10.84 14.64
CA ILE A 114 -3.69 -12.19 15.14
C ILE A 114 -3.35 -13.15 13.98
N LYS A 115 -2.88 -14.36 14.29
CA LYS A 115 -2.42 -15.32 13.26
C LYS A 115 -3.51 -15.71 12.26
N ALA A 116 -4.75 -15.93 12.74
CA ALA A 116 -5.90 -16.24 11.89
C ALA A 116 -6.14 -15.13 10.86
N GLU A 117 -6.20 -13.89 11.31
CA GLU A 117 -6.42 -12.71 10.47
C GLU A 117 -5.28 -12.48 9.47
N ARG A 118 -4.01 -12.68 9.89
CA ARG A 118 -2.85 -12.63 8.99
C ARG A 118 -2.97 -13.63 7.85
N SER A 119 -3.49 -14.84 8.12
CA SER A 119 -3.68 -15.85 7.09
C SER A 119 -4.69 -15.42 6.02
N LEU A 120 -5.82 -14.84 6.44
CA LEU A 120 -6.86 -14.32 5.54
C LEU A 120 -6.38 -13.09 4.77
N ILE A 121 -5.74 -12.15 5.45
CA ILE A 121 -5.16 -10.96 4.80
C ILE A 121 -4.10 -11.37 3.77
N ALA A 122 -3.22 -12.32 4.07
CA ALA A 122 -2.21 -12.80 3.12
C ALA A 122 -2.83 -13.38 1.83
N GLU A 123 -3.94 -14.15 1.95
CA GLU A 123 -4.67 -14.66 0.79
C GLU A 123 -5.33 -13.54 -0.02
N LEU A 124 -5.97 -12.57 0.67
CA LEU A 124 -6.59 -11.43 0.00
C LEU A 124 -5.57 -10.52 -0.70
N LEU A 125 -4.41 -10.27 -0.08
CA LEU A 125 -3.32 -9.50 -0.68
C LEU A 125 -2.70 -10.19 -1.90
N ASN A 126 -2.58 -11.52 -1.86
CA ASN A 126 -1.93 -12.28 -2.93
C ASN A 126 -2.86 -12.63 -4.10
N ARG A 127 -4.18 -12.72 -3.87
CA ARG A 127 -5.16 -13.23 -4.86
C ARG A 127 -6.32 -12.30 -5.14
N GLY A 128 -6.46 -11.20 -4.38
CA GLY A 128 -7.61 -10.31 -4.49
C GLY A 128 -8.89 -10.89 -3.89
N PRO A 129 -10.07 -10.45 -4.34
CA PRO A 129 -11.36 -10.81 -3.76
C PRO A 129 -11.68 -12.30 -3.84
N GLN A 130 -12.13 -12.88 -2.72
CA GLN A 130 -12.42 -14.31 -2.57
C GLN A 130 -13.70 -14.53 -1.76
N THR A 131 -14.42 -15.63 -2.03
CA THR A 131 -15.54 -16.10 -1.19
C THR A 131 -15.03 -16.66 0.14
N SER A 132 -15.88 -16.75 1.16
CA SER A 132 -15.51 -17.37 2.44
C SER A 132 -15.02 -18.81 2.24
N GLY A 133 -15.68 -19.58 1.35
CA GLY A 133 -15.27 -20.96 1.04
C GLY A 133 -13.90 -21.03 0.34
N GLU A 134 -13.57 -20.09 -0.56
CA GLU A 134 -12.24 -20.01 -1.17
C GLU A 134 -11.17 -19.67 -0.13
N LEU A 135 -11.45 -18.74 0.80
CA LEU A 135 -10.54 -18.37 1.88
C LEU A 135 -10.30 -19.51 2.84
N ASN A 136 -11.36 -20.20 3.29
CA ASN A 136 -11.24 -21.36 4.17
C ASN A 136 -10.28 -22.41 3.58
N ASN A 137 -10.48 -22.81 2.32
CA ASN A 137 -9.66 -23.82 1.67
C ASN A 137 -8.20 -23.37 1.42
N ARG A 138 -7.96 -22.07 1.18
CA ARG A 138 -6.64 -21.57 0.79
C ARG A 138 -5.79 -21.15 1.97
N ALA A 139 -6.42 -20.63 3.04
CA ALA A 139 -5.74 -20.21 4.26
C ALA A 139 -5.31 -21.39 5.14
N ASP A 140 -5.91 -22.58 4.97
CA ASP A 140 -5.65 -23.79 5.78
C ASP A 140 -4.16 -24.13 5.95
N ARG A 141 -3.35 -23.92 4.91
CA ARG A 141 -1.88 -24.10 4.98
C ARG A 141 -1.15 -23.09 5.88
N MET A 142 -1.80 -22.00 6.29
CA MET A 142 -1.24 -20.93 7.13
C MET A 142 -1.86 -20.95 8.52
N PHE A 143 -3.15 -21.22 8.60
CA PHE A 143 -3.93 -21.33 9.83
C PHE A 143 -5.12 -22.25 9.60
N GLU A 144 -5.27 -23.27 10.46
CA GLU A 144 -6.38 -24.23 10.42
C GLU A 144 -7.59 -23.62 11.15
N PHE A 145 -8.63 -23.30 10.39
CA PHE A 145 -9.91 -22.79 10.92
C PHE A 145 -10.83 -23.97 11.28
N ASP A 146 -11.65 -23.79 12.29
CA ASP A 146 -12.62 -24.82 12.72
C ASP A 146 -13.78 -25.03 11.72
N GLY A 147 -13.78 -24.25 10.63
CA GLY A 147 -14.74 -24.38 9.53
C GLY A 147 -15.06 -23.03 8.89
N LEU A 148 -16.10 -23.02 8.06
CA LEU A 148 -16.50 -21.84 7.32
C LEU A 148 -16.98 -20.71 8.23
N GLU A 149 -17.72 -21.05 9.29
CA GLU A 149 -18.26 -20.10 10.25
C GLU A 149 -17.14 -19.32 10.97
N ASP A 150 -16.07 -20.01 11.41
CA ASP A 150 -14.89 -19.39 12.04
C ASP A 150 -14.18 -18.39 11.10
N VAL A 151 -14.10 -18.70 9.80
CA VAL A 151 -13.59 -17.76 8.79
C VAL A 151 -14.48 -16.54 8.65
N GLU A 152 -15.81 -16.72 8.60
CA GLU A 152 -16.78 -15.64 8.45
C GLU A 152 -16.81 -14.75 9.69
N ASP A 153 -16.74 -15.31 10.88
CA ASP A 153 -16.64 -14.58 12.14
C ASP A 153 -15.36 -13.74 12.18
N THR A 154 -14.20 -14.35 11.86
CA THR A 154 -12.91 -13.65 11.80
C THR A 154 -12.95 -12.47 10.81
N LEU A 155 -13.55 -12.67 9.62
CA LEU A 155 -13.67 -11.61 8.60
C LEU A 155 -14.63 -10.49 9.05
N THR A 156 -15.70 -10.87 9.74
CA THR A 156 -16.67 -9.91 10.29
C THR A 156 -16.03 -9.04 11.37
N ASP A 157 -15.29 -9.65 12.28
CA ASP A 157 -14.53 -8.90 13.30
C ASP A 157 -13.54 -7.91 12.67
N MET A 158 -12.83 -8.32 11.61
CA MET A 158 -11.92 -7.43 10.87
C MET A 158 -12.66 -6.31 10.13
N MET A 159 -13.91 -6.56 9.70
CA MET A 159 -14.73 -5.56 9.02
C MET A 159 -15.30 -4.52 9.99
N GLU A 160 -15.62 -4.93 11.21
CA GLU A 160 -16.21 -4.07 12.26
C GLU A 160 -15.18 -3.19 12.98
N ARG A 161 -13.88 -3.43 12.78
CA ARG A 161 -12.79 -2.60 13.33
C ARG A 161 -12.83 -1.18 12.79
N SER A 162 -12.25 -0.27 13.55
CA SER A 162 -12.00 1.11 13.13
C SER A 162 -10.49 1.41 13.22
N PRO A 163 -9.79 1.51 12.08
CA PRO A 163 -10.28 1.37 10.71
C PRO A 163 -10.57 -0.08 10.31
N SER A 164 -11.57 -0.26 9.45
CA SER A 164 -11.94 -1.57 8.90
C SER A 164 -10.88 -2.09 7.93
N LEU A 165 -10.45 -3.33 8.10
CA LEU A 165 -9.37 -3.95 7.31
C LEU A 165 -9.85 -4.69 6.06
N VAL A 166 -11.11 -5.15 6.08
CA VAL A 166 -11.74 -5.88 4.97
C VAL A 166 -13.11 -5.31 4.64
N GLY A 167 -13.63 -5.65 3.48
CA GLY A 167 -14.97 -5.29 3.04
C GLY A 167 -15.58 -6.40 2.20
N ILE A 168 -16.88 -6.28 1.93
CA ILE A 168 -17.64 -7.22 1.12
C ILE A 168 -18.00 -6.57 -0.23
N MET A 169 -17.77 -7.30 -1.30
CA MET A 169 -18.31 -7.00 -2.62
C MET A 169 -19.53 -7.90 -2.83
N GLU A 170 -20.67 -7.28 -3.06
CA GLU A 170 -21.94 -7.97 -3.31
C GLU A 170 -21.84 -8.89 -4.53
N ALA A 171 -22.55 -10.04 -4.45
CA ALA A 171 -22.67 -10.95 -5.57
C ALA A 171 -23.37 -10.27 -6.76
N ARG A 172 -22.78 -10.35 -7.94
CA ARG A 172 -23.37 -9.82 -9.17
C ARG A 172 -24.37 -10.80 -9.80
N PRO A 173 -25.22 -10.34 -10.72
CA PRO A 173 -26.06 -11.23 -11.50
C PRO A 173 -25.23 -12.34 -12.15
N GLY A 174 -25.56 -13.61 -11.84
CA GLY A 174 -24.81 -14.80 -12.28
C GLY A 174 -23.75 -15.30 -11.31
N GLN A 175 -23.36 -14.55 -10.28
CA GLN A 175 -22.55 -15.01 -9.16
C GLN A 175 -23.47 -15.41 -8.00
N LYS A 176 -23.12 -16.49 -7.30
CA LYS A 176 -23.94 -17.02 -6.20
C LYS A 176 -23.57 -16.45 -4.84
N GLU A 177 -22.33 -15.94 -4.70
CA GLU A 177 -21.74 -15.58 -3.41
C GLU A 177 -21.05 -14.21 -3.48
N SER A 178 -21.11 -13.48 -2.40
CA SER A 178 -20.32 -12.28 -2.16
C SER A 178 -18.84 -12.62 -2.00
N ARG A 179 -17.97 -11.61 -2.18
CA ARG A 179 -16.53 -11.77 -2.04
C ARG A 179 -15.97 -10.78 -1.04
N TRP A 180 -15.09 -11.26 -0.21
CA TRP A 180 -14.30 -10.45 0.70
C TRP A 180 -13.10 -9.86 -0.02
N PHE A 181 -12.73 -8.62 0.32
CA PHE A 181 -11.52 -7.95 -0.18
C PHE A 181 -10.84 -7.17 0.95
N HIS A 182 -9.50 -6.97 0.86
CA HIS A 182 -8.79 -6.12 1.80
C HIS A 182 -8.98 -4.64 1.46
N LYS A 183 -8.98 -3.76 2.48
CA LYS A 183 -9.07 -2.30 2.32
C LYS A 183 -7.70 -1.59 2.38
N LEU A 184 -6.61 -2.34 2.46
CA LEU A 184 -5.24 -1.80 2.44
C LEU A 184 -4.81 -1.22 1.08
N ALA A 185 -5.64 -1.33 0.06
CA ALA A 185 -5.49 -0.69 -1.24
C ALA A 185 -6.87 -0.27 -1.75
N PRO A 186 -6.95 0.61 -2.77
CA PRO A 186 -8.21 0.94 -3.40
C PRO A 186 -8.95 -0.34 -3.85
N PRO A 187 -10.29 -0.36 -3.79
CA PRO A 187 -11.06 -1.53 -4.17
C PRO A 187 -10.71 -2.01 -5.58
N PRO A 188 -10.47 -3.31 -5.79
CA PRO A 188 -10.12 -3.84 -7.10
C PRO A 188 -11.28 -3.67 -8.08
N GLN A 189 -10.96 -3.37 -9.32
CA GLN A 189 -11.94 -3.25 -10.40
C GLN A 189 -12.16 -4.62 -11.05
N LEU A 190 -13.42 -4.91 -11.39
CA LEU A 190 -13.75 -6.10 -12.14
C LEU A 190 -13.71 -5.80 -13.64
N GLU A 191 -12.87 -6.50 -14.35
CA GLU A 191 -12.81 -6.43 -15.82
C GLU A 191 -13.40 -7.71 -16.42
N GLU A 192 -14.36 -7.55 -17.33
CA GLU A 192 -14.93 -8.66 -18.07
C GLU A 192 -14.03 -8.98 -19.28
N LEU A 193 -13.58 -10.21 -19.34
CA LEU A 193 -12.79 -10.69 -20.46
C LEU A 193 -13.69 -11.04 -21.66
N LYS A 194 -13.11 -11.03 -22.86
CA LYS A 194 -13.84 -11.30 -24.12
C LYS A 194 -14.46 -12.71 -24.19
N ASP A 195 -14.01 -13.61 -23.36
CA ASP A 195 -14.55 -14.98 -23.25
C ASP A 195 -15.74 -15.11 -22.25
N GLY A 196 -16.20 -13.98 -21.69
CA GLY A 196 -17.26 -13.94 -20.68
C GLY A 196 -16.81 -14.24 -19.26
N SER A 197 -15.53 -14.51 -19.04
CA SER A 197 -14.96 -14.59 -17.69
C SER A 197 -14.68 -13.19 -17.14
N ALA A 198 -14.57 -13.06 -15.83
CA ALA A 198 -14.26 -11.79 -15.17
C ALA A 198 -13.04 -11.95 -14.26
N VAL A 199 -12.17 -10.97 -14.30
CA VAL A 199 -10.95 -10.89 -13.49
C VAL A 199 -10.99 -9.63 -12.63
N TYR A 200 -10.64 -9.76 -11.35
CA TYR A 200 -10.41 -8.60 -10.49
C TYR A 200 -9.00 -8.08 -10.73
N LEU A 201 -8.91 -6.89 -11.28
CA LEU A 201 -7.64 -6.19 -11.44
C LEU A 201 -7.43 -5.22 -10.26
N PRO A 202 -6.18 -5.01 -9.82
CA PRO A 202 -5.87 -3.95 -8.89
C PRO A 202 -6.35 -2.62 -9.49
N ALA A 203 -6.85 -1.72 -8.63
CA ALA A 203 -7.21 -0.38 -9.08
C ALA A 203 -5.97 0.29 -9.71
N PRO A 204 -6.16 1.12 -10.73
CA PRO A 204 -5.08 1.91 -11.31
C PRO A 204 -4.35 2.68 -10.21
N ASP A 205 -3.03 2.64 -10.23
CA ASP A 205 -2.25 3.37 -9.23
C ASP A 205 -2.42 4.87 -9.48
N GLN A 206 -3.11 5.56 -8.57
CA GLN A 206 -3.32 7.01 -8.63
C GLN A 206 -2.02 7.82 -8.68
N ARG A 207 -0.87 7.19 -8.35
CA ARG A 207 0.44 7.84 -8.49
C ARG A 207 0.83 8.03 -9.94
N PHE A 208 0.45 7.12 -10.84
CA PHE A 208 0.70 7.29 -12.28
C PHE A 208 -0.15 8.43 -12.85
N GLU A 209 -1.41 8.58 -12.44
CA GLU A 209 -2.23 9.73 -12.83
C GLU A 209 -1.63 11.06 -12.33
N LYS A 210 -1.11 11.10 -11.09
CA LYS A 210 -0.40 12.27 -10.56
C LYS A 210 0.93 12.53 -11.27
N VAL A 211 1.68 11.47 -11.61
CA VAL A 211 2.94 11.60 -12.34
C VAL A 211 2.70 12.10 -13.76
N ASP A 212 1.68 11.60 -14.45
CA ASP A 212 1.31 12.09 -15.79
C ASP A 212 0.88 13.57 -15.73
N GLY A 213 0.13 13.97 -14.70
CA GLY A 213 -0.22 15.38 -14.45
C GLY A 213 1.03 16.25 -14.23
N VAL A 214 1.94 15.83 -13.35
CA VAL A 214 3.20 16.55 -13.08
C VAL A 214 4.11 16.56 -14.32
N LEU A 215 4.15 15.48 -15.12
CA LEU A 215 4.92 15.43 -16.36
C LEU A 215 4.35 16.41 -17.40
N SER A 216 3.03 16.54 -17.49
CA SER A 216 2.36 17.53 -18.35
C SER A 216 2.70 18.94 -17.92
N GLU A 217 2.55 19.28 -16.62
CA GLU A 217 2.90 20.59 -16.06
C GLU A 217 4.39 20.93 -16.28
N PHE A 218 5.28 19.94 -16.11
CA PHE A 218 6.70 20.12 -16.35
C PHE A 218 7.01 20.41 -17.83
N LYS A 219 6.29 19.77 -18.74
CA LYS A 219 6.43 20.02 -20.18
C LYS A 219 5.96 21.43 -20.55
N ASP A 220 4.80 21.83 -20.03
CA ASP A 220 4.25 23.18 -20.25
C ASP A 220 5.19 24.25 -19.68
N LEU A 221 5.70 24.06 -18.48
CA LEU A 221 6.68 24.96 -17.84
C LEU A 221 7.98 25.08 -18.65
N LYS A 222 8.45 23.97 -19.23
CA LYS A 222 9.63 23.97 -20.09
C LYS A 222 9.40 24.79 -21.36
N GLU A 223 8.25 24.67 -21.99
CA GLU A 223 7.86 25.44 -23.18
C GLU A 223 7.77 26.95 -22.83
N GLU A 224 7.21 27.29 -21.67
CA GLU A 224 7.14 28.68 -21.19
C GLU A 224 8.54 29.27 -20.93
N VAL A 225 9.43 28.51 -20.30
CA VAL A 225 10.83 28.94 -20.08
C VAL A 225 11.56 29.16 -21.40
N GLU A 226 11.35 28.34 -22.41
CA GLU A 226 11.94 28.54 -23.74
C GLU A 226 11.39 29.79 -24.44
N ALA A 227 10.10 30.02 -24.34
CA ALA A 227 9.45 31.24 -24.88
C ALA A 227 9.99 32.50 -24.19
N LEU A 228 10.10 32.50 -22.86
CA LEU A 228 10.68 33.62 -22.09
C LEU A 228 12.15 33.87 -22.47
N ARG A 229 12.95 32.83 -22.66
CA ARG A 229 14.34 32.95 -23.12
C ARG A 229 14.43 33.59 -24.49
N TYR A 230 13.50 33.28 -25.38
CA TYR A 230 13.43 33.91 -26.69
C TYR A 230 13.13 35.39 -26.59
N GLN A 231 12.10 35.77 -25.79
CA GLN A 231 11.72 37.16 -25.56
C GLN A 231 12.84 37.99 -24.94
N VAL A 232 13.54 37.43 -23.93
CA VAL A 232 14.70 38.11 -23.30
C VAL A 232 15.82 38.31 -24.30
N ARG A 233 16.09 37.39 -25.20
CA ARG A 233 17.11 37.52 -26.23
C ARG A 233 16.73 38.61 -27.24
N ASP A 234 15.47 38.65 -27.66
CA ASP A 234 14.94 39.65 -28.60
C ASP A 234 15.01 41.03 -28.00
N LEU A 235 14.53 41.20 -26.76
CA LEU A 235 14.61 42.45 -26.01
C LEU A 235 16.07 42.92 -25.80
N THR A 236 16.99 41.99 -25.58
CA THR A 236 18.41 42.27 -25.42
C THR A 236 19.01 42.81 -26.73
N ASN A 237 18.59 42.29 -27.88
CA ASN A 237 19.01 42.77 -29.19
C ASN A 237 18.45 44.17 -29.47
N ASP A 238 17.17 44.41 -29.21
CA ASP A 238 16.53 45.69 -29.39
C ASP A 238 17.19 46.75 -28.51
N PHE A 239 17.50 46.39 -27.28
CA PHE A 239 18.23 47.28 -26.35
C PHE A 239 19.64 47.63 -26.87
N ARG A 240 20.34 46.67 -27.46
CA ARG A 240 21.67 46.90 -28.07
C ARG A 240 21.58 47.82 -29.30
N GLU A 241 20.55 47.67 -30.14
CA GLU A 241 20.33 48.55 -31.29
C GLU A 241 19.94 49.97 -30.85
N PHE A 242 19.05 50.05 -29.85
CA PHE A 242 18.71 51.36 -29.27
C PHE A 242 19.92 52.10 -28.72
N ARG A 243 20.79 51.40 -27.98
CA ARG A 243 22.01 51.98 -27.42
C ARG A 243 22.96 52.52 -28.50
N LYS A 244 23.07 51.85 -29.66
CA LYS A 244 23.89 52.31 -30.79
C LYS A 244 23.41 53.61 -31.42
N GLN A 245 22.15 54.04 -31.19
CA GLN A 245 21.63 55.28 -31.71
C GLN A 245 22.08 56.50 -30.88
N PHE A 246 22.66 56.28 -29.70
CA PHE A 246 23.11 57.33 -28.78
C PHE A 246 24.65 57.34 -28.58
N GLU A 247 25.37 56.45 -29.21
CA GLU A 247 26.82 56.43 -29.33
C GLU A 247 27.25 57.02 -30.69
#